data_3a00d139b06c325f178718417a76bee8
#
_entry.id   3a00d139b06c325f178718417a76bee8
#
_cell.length_a   1.000
_cell.length_b   1.000
_cell.length_c   1.000
_cell.angle_alpha   90.00
_cell.angle_beta   90.00
_cell.angle_gamma   90.00
#
_symmetry.space_group_name_H-M   'P 1'
#
loop_
_entity.id
_entity.type
_entity.pdbx_description
1 polymer ?
#
loop_
_entity_poly.entity_id
_entity_poly.type
_entity_poly.pdbx_seq_one_letter_code
_entity_poly.pdbx_strand_id
1 'polypeptide(L)'
;MKKILKKPIVHAPVLRRLCYVMLAALMITGVFVIHTSAAEADDLLIGSVSAKYESNGNPATISTGAGDTGGKSYGAYQFASSYDVPYTFAQWCIDSGSDAAIGQQLINAYRADGNTYGAQFDSTWRSIAAAQSQHFLWLQHGYIKAQYYDPTVSQLYSRYGLNVNARSLTLKNAVWSRAVQHGSGGCLNLFAALYAADPSFVSLDDLTIVTRLYEESGAVVNTPPYSNSQPIVKANV
;
A
#
# COMPACT_ATOMS: atom_id res chain seq x y z
N MET A 1 -82.20 0.56 -0.68
CA MET A 1 -81.33 -0.38 0.03
C MET A 1 -79.85 0.02 -0.19
N LYS A 2 -79.20 0.64 0.79
CA LYS A 2 -77.76 1.01 0.72
C LYS A 2 -76.92 -0.15 1.24
N LYS A 3 -76.08 -0.72 0.37
CA LYS A 3 -75.05 -1.73 0.76
C LYS A 3 -73.89 -1.04 1.52
N ILE A 4 -73.75 -1.39 2.80
CA ILE A 4 -72.65 -0.95 3.64
C ILE A 4 -71.49 -1.90 3.34
N LEU A 5 -70.42 -1.39 2.73
CA LEU A 5 -69.14 -2.07 2.55
C LEU A 5 -68.39 -2.08 3.90
N LYS A 6 -68.22 -3.28 4.49
CA LYS A 6 -67.38 -3.48 5.67
C LYS A 6 -65.91 -3.41 5.26
N LYS A 7 -65.16 -2.43 5.78
CA LYS A 7 -63.69 -2.38 5.70
C LYS A 7 -63.06 -3.52 6.49
N PRO A 8 -62.04 -4.18 5.96
CA PRO A 8 -61.34 -5.21 6.72
C PRO A 8 -60.55 -4.56 7.87
N ILE A 9 -60.74 -5.05 9.09
CA ILE A 9 -59.96 -4.68 10.28
C ILE A 9 -58.64 -5.44 10.22
N VAL A 10 -57.58 -4.74 9.89
CA VAL A 10 -56.23 -5.30 9.99
C VAL A 10 -55.83 -5.27 11.46
N HIS A 11 -55.65 -6.45 12.05
CA HIS A 11 -55.32 -6.57 13.47
C HIS A 11 -53.93 -5.94 13.78
N ALA A 12 -53.90 -4.99 14.70
CA ALA A 12 -52.74 -4.26 15.18
C ALA A 12 -51.48 -5.11 15.55
N PRO A 13 -51.57 -6.36 16.01
CA PRO A 13 -50.41 -7.17 16.33
C PRO A 13 -49.60 -7.63 15.10
N VAL A 14 -50.25 -7.78 13.93
CA VAL A 14 -49.55 -8.20 12.69
C VAL A 14 -48.69 -7.04 12.14
N LEU A 15 -49.24 -5.82 12.17
CA LEU A 15 -48.50 -4.64 11.72
C LEU A 15 -47.27 -4.36 12.61
N ARG A 16 -47.37 -4.59 13.92
CA ARG A 16 -46.31 -4.42 14.88
C ARG A 16 -45.16 -5.45 14.68
N ARG A 17 -45.48 -6.69 14.33
CA ARG A 17 -44.49 -7.73 14.01
C ARG A 17 -43.78 -7.46 12.69
N LEU A 18 -44.46 -6.94 11.66
CA LEU A 18 -43.82 -6.51 10.40
C LEU A 18 -42.86 -5.32 10.60
N CYS A 19 -43.22 -4.34 11.44
CA CYS A 19 -42.32 -3.22 11.77
C CYS A 19 -41.04 -3.68 12.51
N TYR A 20 -41.13 -4.64 13.42
CA TYR A 20 -39.95 -5.17 14.10
C TYR A 20 -39.04 -5.99 13.19
N VAL A 21 -39.58 -6.73 12.23
CA VAL A 21 -38.80 -7.48 11.24
C VAL A 21 -38.14 -6.52 10.24
N MET A 22 -38.83 -5.46 9.82
CA MET A 22 -38.25 -4.43 8.94
C MET A 22 -37.17 -3.60 9.67
N LEU A 23 -37.36 -3.24 10.96
CA LEU A 23 -36.33 -2.56 11.75
C LEU A 23 -35.10 -3.44 11.99
N ALA A 24 -35.31 -4.75 12.24
CA ALA A 24 -34.19 -5.69 12.39
C ALA A 24 -33.44 -5.91 11.07
N ALA A 25 -34.13 -5.95 9.94
CA ALA A 25 -33.50 -6.03 8.62
C ALA A 25 -32.72 -4.74 8.26
N LEU A 26 -33.24 -3.55 8.64
CA LEU A 26 -32.51 -2.28 8.44
C LEU A 26 -31.28 -2.17 9.33
N MET A 27 -31.25 -2.79 10.50
CA MET A 27 -30.08 -2.81 11.38
C MET A 27 -28.99 -3.79 10.92
N ILE A 28 -29.34 -4.80 10.12
CA ILE A 28 -28.38 -5.77 9.57
C ILE A 28 -27.70 -5.24 8.30
N THR A 29 -28.32 -4.29 7.58
CA THR A 29 -27.75 -3.69 6.35
C THR A 29 -27.04 -2.36 6.56
N GLY A 30 -26.98 -1.83 7.77
CA GLY A 30 -26.56 -0.45 8.07
C GLY A 30 -25.27 -0.27 8.86
N VAL A 31 -24.52 -1.33 9.17
CA VAL A 31 -23.20 -1.16 9.80
C VAL A 31 -22.21 -2.10 9.10
N PHE A 32 -21.83 -1.77 7.87
CA PHE A 32 -20.47 -2.03 7.44
C PHE A 32 -19.59 -0.99 8.17
N VAL A 33 -19.43 -1.16 9.47
CA VAL A 33 -18.27 -0.66 10.16
C VAL A 33 -17.13 -1.47 9.58
N ILE A 34 -16.35 -0.85 8.70
CA ILE A 34 -15.03 -1.36 8.35
C ILE A 34 -14.28 -1.40 9.69
N HIS A 35 -14.34 -2.54 10.36
CA HIS A 35 -13.38 -2.85 11.40
C HIS A 35 -12.08 -3.12 10.63
N THR A 36 -11.30 -2.06 10.34
CA THR A 36 -9.89 -2.26 10.14
C THR A 36 -9.42 -2.94 11.42
N SER A 37 -9.00 -4.19 11.31
CA SER A 37 -8.46 -4.90 12.46
C SER A 37 -7.28 -4.09 12.99
N ALA A 38 -7.00 -4.13 14.29
CA ALA A 38 -5.81 -3.48 14.84
C ALA A 38 -4.54 -3.89 14.08
N ALA A 39 -4.51 -5.13 13.57
CA ALA A 39 -3.43 -5.64 12.71
C ALA A 39 -3.32 -4.90 11.36
N GLU A 40 -4.42 -4.51 10.72
CA GLU A 40 -4.38 -3.72 9.48
C GLU A 40 -3.95 -2.27 9.73
N ALA A 41 -4.35 -1.69 10.86
CA ALA A 41 -3.90 -0.37 11.26
C ALA A 41 -2.39 -0.37 11.58
N ASP A 42 -1.89 -1.38 12.29
CA ASP A 42 -0.46 -1.55 12.57
C ASP A 42 0.34 -1.82 11.29
N ASP A 43 -0.20 -2.55 10.34
CA ASP A 43 0.44 -2.84 9.06
C ASP A 43 0.64 -1.56 8.23
N LEU A 44 -0.35 -0.64 8.21
CA LEU A 44 -0.23 0.66 7.56
C LEU A 44 0.77 1.62 8.24
N LEU A 45 1.14 1.38 9.49
CA LEU A 45 2.20 2.16 10.15
C LEU A 45 3.59 1.82 9.59
N ILE A 46 3.79 0.60 9.09
CA ILE A 46 5.03 0.23 8.41
C ILE A 46 5.04 0.93 7.05
N GLY A 47 6.09 1.66 6.71
CA GLY A 47 6.18 2.44 5.46
C GLY A 47 5.41 3.76 5.44
N SER A 48 4.69 4.11 6.51
CA SER A 48 3.98 5.39 6.61
C SER A 48 4.91 6.61 6.51
N VAL A 49 6.13 6.47 7.00
CA VAL A 49 7.18 7.49 6.89
C VAL A 49 7.51 7.73 5.41
N SER A 50 7.76 6.68 4.62
CA SER A 50 8.05 6.81 3.18
C SER A 50 6.89 7.47 2.43
N ALA A 51 5.66 6.98 2.62
CA ALA A 51 4.47 7.54 1.98
C ALA A 51 4.25 9.02 2.33
N LYS A 52 4.53 9.42 3.57
CA LYS A 52 4.43 10.82 4.00
C LYS A 52 5.41 11.73 3.25
N TYR A 53 6.66 11.31 3.07
CA TYR A 53 7.67 12.12 2.38
C TYR A 53 7.49 12.16 0.87
N GLU A 54 6.94 11.11 0.25
CA GLU A 54 6.77 11.04 -1.20
C GLU A 54 5.53 11.78 -1.70
N SER A 55 4.41 11.74 -0.97
CA SER A 55 3.13 12.27 -1.46
C SER A 55 2.18 12.79 -0.39
N ASN A 56 2.65 12.99 0.85
CA ASN A 56 1.79 13.18 2.04
C ASN A 56 0.78 12.02 2.26
N GLY A 57 1.07 10.83 1.73
CA GLY A 57 0.20 9.66 1.83
C GLY A 57 -1.07 9.75 0.97
N ASN A 58 -1.10 10.64 -0.03
CA ASN A 58 -2.28 10.82 -0.89
C ASN A 58 -2.29 9.80 -2.05
N PRO A 59 -3.24 8.84 -2.07
CA PRO A 59 -3.32 7.83 -3.12
C PRO A 59 -3.74 8.38 -4.49
N ALA A 60 -4.28 9.60 -4.55
CA ALA A 60 -4.69 10.25 -5.79
C ALA A 60 -3.56 11.01 -6.50
N THR A 61 -2.40 11.18 -5.87
CA THR A 61 -1.29 11.97 -6.40
C THR A 61 -0.84 11.44 -7.76
N ILE A 62 -0.66 12.34 -8.72
CA ILE A 62 -0.03 12.05 -10.00
C ILE A 62 0.96 13.18 -10.26
N SER A 63 2.26 12.85 -10.33
CA SER A 63 3.30 13.81 -10.71
C SER A 63 3.36 13.99 -12.23
N THR A 64 3.89 15.11 -12.67
CA THR A 64 4.01 15.38 -14.12
C THR A 64 5.17 14.63 -14.77
N GLY A 65 6.12 14.14 -13.98
CA GLY A 65 7.35 13.51 -14.48
C GLY A 65 8.32 14.47 -15.17
N ALA A 66 8.06 15.77 -15.12
CA ALA A 66 8.91 16.76 -15.77
C ALA A 66 10.31 16.78 -15.12
N GLY A 67 11.33 16.43 -15.91
CA GLY A 67 12.72 16.35 -15.42
C GLY A 67 13.07 15.08 -14.66
N ASP A 68 12.15 14.12 -14.55
CA ASP A 68 12.37 12.83 -13.90
C ASP A 68 12.49 11.71 -14.95
N THR A 69 13.54 10.88 -14.84
CA THR A 69 13.72 9.69 -15.68
C THR A 69 12.65 8.62 -15.43
N GLY A 70 11.98 8.66 -14.28
CA GLY A 70 10.86 7.78 -13.91
C GLY A 70 9.54 8.08 -14.62
N GLY A 71 9.46 9.17 -15.39
CA GLY A 71 8.22 9.61 -16.03
C GLY A 71 7.19 10.10 -15.00
N LYS A 72 5.89 9.99 -15.33
CA LYS A 72 4.83 10.24 -14.36
C LYS A 72 4.93 9.25 -13.19
N SER A 73 4.62 9.71 -11.99
CA SER A 73 4.54 8.87 -10.80
C SER A 73 3.14 8.93 -10.19
N TYR A 74 2.64 7.79 -9.73
CA TYR A 74 1.26 7.60 -9.32
C TYR A 74 1.14 7.18 -7.85
N GLY A 75 0.19 7.77 -7.15
CA GLY A 75 -0.23 7.36 -5.83
C GLY A 75 0.68 7.77 -4.68
N ALA A 76 0.38 7.22 -3.52
CA ALA A 76 1.06 7.50 -2.27
C ALA A 76 2.54 7.06 -2.26
N TYR A 77 2.86 6.05 -3.05
CA TYR A 77 4.21 5.47 -3.16
C TYR A 77 4.90 5.79 -4.48
N GLN A 78 4.39 6.78 -5.22
CA GLN A 78 5.00 7.31 -6.45
C GLN A 78 5.42 6.23 -7.45
N PHE A 79 4.48 5.40 -7.84
CA PHE A 79 4.67 4.33 -8.83
C PHE A 79 5.12 4.90 -10.18
N ALA A 80 6.38 4.66 -10.56
CA ALA A 80 6.99 5.26 -11.73
C ALA A 80 6.50 4.60 -13.04
N SER A 81 5.96 5.42 -13.94
CA SER A 81 5.37 4.97 -15.20
C SER A 81 6.41 4.46 -16.21
N SER A 82 7.64 4.99 -16.21
CA SER A 82 8.73 4.51 -17.09
C SER A 82 9.16 3.07 -16.79
N TYR A 83 8.83 2.56 -15.61
CA TYR A 83 9.12 1.19 -15.20
C TYR A 83 7.85 0.33 -15.13
N ASP A 84 6.76 0.79 -15.73
CA ASP A 84 5.45 0.13 -15.75
C ASP A 84 4.89 -0.25 -14.37
N VAL A 85 5.34 0.43 -13.30
CA VAL A 85 4.89 0.12 -11.93
C VAL A 85 3.38 0.29 -11.75
N PRO A 86 2.69 1.34 -12.31
CA PRO A 86 1.24 1.43 -12.19
C PRO A 86 0.49 0.30 -12.89
N TYR A 87 1.00 -0.21 -14.01
CA TYR A 87 0.42 -1.36 -14.71
C TYR A 87 0.63 -2.65 -13.92
N THR A 88 1.84 -2.90 -13.41
CA THR A 88 2.13 -4.09 -12.60
C THR A 88 1.37 -4.08 -11.28
N PHE A 89 1.12 -2.90 -10.68
CA PHE A 89 0.21 -2.75 -9.56
C PHE A 89 -1.23 -3.17 -9.92
N ALA A 90 -1.75 -2.70 -11.05
CA ALA A 90 -3.09 -3.07 -11.51
C ALA A 90 -3.19 -4.59 -11.77
N GLN A 91 -2.16 -5.20 -12.35
CA GLN A 91 -2.09 -6.64 -12.55
C GLN A 91 -2.04 -7.39 -11.21
N TRP A 92 -1.24 -6.90 -10.26
CA TRP A 92 -1.17 -7.48 -8.91
C TRP A 92 -2.53 -7.44 -8.19
N CYS A 93 -3.32 -6.37 -8.33
CA CYS A 93 -4.66 -6.30 -7.76
C CYS A 93 -5.56 -7.44 -8.26
N ILE A 94 -5.38 -7.85 -9.52
CA ILE A 94 -6.11 -8.98 -10.11
C ILE A 94 -5.56 -10.32 -9.60
N ASP A 95 -4.26 -10.52 -9.75
CA ASP A 95 -3.60 -11.82 -9.54
C ASP A 95 -3.58 -12.24 -8.07
N SER A 96 -3.44 -11.28 -7.16
CA SER A 96 -3.53 -11.51 -5.72
C SER A 96 -4.95 -11.68 -5.19
N GLY A 97 -5.95 -11.29 -6.00
CA GLY A 97 -7.34 -11.23 -5.58
C GLY A 97 -7.65 -10.08 -4.59
N SER A 98 -6.72 -9.13 -4.42
CA SER A 98 -6.91 -8.01 -3.48
C SER A 98 -8.03 -7.07 -3.92
N ASP A 99 -8.09 -6.71 -5.22
CA ASP A 99 -9.26 -6.07 -5.86
C ASP A 99 -9.16 -6.16 -7.38
N ALA A 100 -9.70 -7.25 -7.93
CA ALA A 100 -9.67 -7.47 -9.37
C ALA A 100 -10.48 -6.41 -10.16
N ALA A 101 -11.49 -5.78 -9.55
CA ALA A 101 -12.30 -4.77 -10.24
C ALA A 101 -11.51 -3.47 -10.44
N ILE A 102 -10.79 -3.00 -9.43
CA ILE A 102 -9.89 -1.84 -9.54
C ILE A 102 -8.76 -2.14 -10.53
N GLY A 103 -8.12 -3.30 -10.42
CA GLY A 103 -7.08 -3.71 -11.36
C GLY A 103 -7.55 -3.69 -12.81
N GLN A 104 -8.73 -4.26 -13.08
CA GLN A 104 -9.30 -4.28 -14.43
C GLN A 104 -9.66 -2.89 -14.95
N GLN A 105 -10.18 -2.00 -14.11
CA GLN A 105 -10.46 -0.60 -14.50
C GLN A 105 -9.17 0.11 -14.95
N LEU A 106 -8.08 -0.03 -14.21
CA LEU A 106 -6.80 0.58 -14.55
C LEU A 106 -6.21 0.00 -15.84
N ILE A 107 -6.26 -1.33 -16.03
CA ILE A 107 -5.77 -1.99 -17.26
C ILE A 107 -6.59 -1.55 -18.48
N ASN A 108 -7.91 -1.44 -18.33
CA ASN A 108 -8.77 -0.96 -19.42
C ASN A 108 -8.45 0.49 -19.80
N ALA A 109 -8.21 1.36 -18.82
CA ALA A 109 -7.83 2.74 -19.06
C ALA A 109 -6.44 2.84 -19.74
N TYR A 110 -5.47 2.04 -19.30
CA TYR A 110 -4.15 1.93 -19.94
C TYR A 110 -4.26 1.52 -21.43
N ARG A 111 -5.11 0.53 -21.73
CA ARG A 111 -5.36 0.09 -23.10
C ARG A 111 -6.08 1.16 -23.93
N ALA A 112 -7.03 1.88 -23.34
CA ALA A 112 -7.75 2.96 -24.00
C ALA A 112 -6.83 4.14 -24.39
N ASP A 113 -5.76 4.36 -23.64
CA ASP A 113 -4.70 5.32 -23.97
C ASP A 113 -3.63 4.75 -24.93
N GLY A 114 -3.89 3.60 -25.58
CA GLY A 114 -2.94 2.98 -26.53
C GLY A 114 -1.75 2.31 -25.84
N ASN A 115 -1.96 1.70 -24.69
CA ASN A 115 -0.96 1.10 -23.80
C ASN A 115 0.06 2.14 -23.30
N THR A 116 -0.45 3.27 -22.84
CA THR A 116 0.33 4.35 -22.23
C THR A 116 -0.37 4.92 -21.00
N TYR A 117 0.33 5.78 -20.27
CA TYR A 117 -0.20 6.48 -19.10
C TYR A 117 -0.73 7.86 -19.49
N GLY A 118 -1.84 7.86 -20.26
CA GLY A 118 -2.49 9.05 -20.80
C GLY A 118 -3.63 9.58 -19.93
N ALA A 119 -4.53 10.31 -20.59
CA ALA A 119 -5.63 11.02 -19.90
C ALA A 119 -6.67 10.07 -19.32
N GLN A 120 -6.95 8.94 -19.97
CA GLN A 120 -7.91 7.94 -19.46
C GLN A 120 -7.37 7.27 -18.20
N PHE A 121 -6.08 6.88 -18.20
CA PHE A 121 -5.42 6.30 -17.04
C PHE A 121 -5.39 7.28 -15.86
N ASP A 122 -4.97 8.53 -16.09
CA ASP A 122 -4.95 9.59 -15.08
C ASP A 122 -6.33 9.83 -14.47
N SER A 123 -7.37 9.92 -15.31
CA SER A 123 -8.75 10.14 -14.87
C SER A 123 -9.27 8.96 -14.05
N THR A 124 -9.02 7.73 -14.51
CA THR A 124 -9.44 6.51 -13.81
C THR A 124 -8.75 6.41 -12.45
N TRP A 125 -7.43 6.65 -12.37
CA TRP A 125 -6.68 6.66 -11.11
C TRP A 125 -7.29 7.63 -10.09
N ARG A 126 -7.55 8.89 -10.50
CA ARG A 126 -8.16 9.91 -9.64
C ARG A 126 -9.58 9.54 -9.23
N SER A 127 -10.37 8.96 -10.14
CA SER A 127 -11.75 8.56 -9.85
C SER A 127 -11.82 7.44 -8.82
N ILE A 128 -10.94 6.44 -8.90
CA ILE A 128 -10.83 5.36 -7.91
C ILE A 128 -10.43 5.95 -6.55
N ALA A 129 -9.40 6.80 -6.54
CA ALA A 129 -8.94 7.46 -5.31
C ALA A 129 -10.02 8.35 -4.67
N ALA A 130 -10.82 9.04 -5.47
CA ALA A 130 -11.93 9.87 -4.97
C ALA A 130 -13.07 9.02 -4.38
N ALA A 131 -13.40 7.89 -5.02
CA ALA A 131 -14.48 7.01 -4.59
C ALA A 131 -14.12 6.17 -3.36
N GLN A 132 -12.86 5.72 -3.25
CA GLN A 132 -12.42 4.70 -2.30
C GLN A 132 -11.01 4.99 -1.75
N SER A 133 -10.76 6.24 -1.31
CA SER A 133 -9.42 6.73 -0.95
C SER A 133 -8.65 5.81 0.00
N GLN A 134 -9.27 5.41 1.10
CA GLN A 134 -8.61 4.55 2.10
C GLN A 134 -8.32 3.14 1.57
N HIS A 135 -9.28 2.54 0.87
CA HIS A 135 -9.10 1.23 0.26
C HIS A 135 -8.02 1.26 -0.83
N PHE A 136 -8.00 2.31 -1.65
CA PHE A 136 -7.00 2.46 -2.70
C PHE A 136 -5.59 2.72 -2.15
N LEU A 137 -5.47 3.46 -1.04
CA LEU A 137 -4.23 3.58 -0.29
C LEU A 137 -3.75 2.23 0.25
N TRP A 138 -4.68 1.45 0.84
CA TRP A 138 -4.38 0.12 1.35
C TRP A 138 -3.87 -0.83 0.25
N LEU A 139 -4.48 -0.81 -0.94
CA LEU A 139 -4.00 -1.60 -2.08
C LEU A 139 -2.59 -1.20 -2.52
N GLN A 140 -2.30 0.12 -2.62
CA GLN A 140 -0.98 0.63 -2.96
C GLN A 140 0.07 0.20 -1.93
N HIS A 141 -0.28 0.29 -0.65
CA HIS A 141 0.58 -0.17 0.44
C HIS A 141 0.84 -1.68 0.36
N GLY A 142 -0.22 -2.48 0.20
CA GLY A 142 -0.13 -3.93 0.09
C GLY A 142 0.76 -4.38 -1.08
N TYR A 143 0.68 -3.68 -2.21
CA TYR A 143 1.54 -3.94 -3.36
C TYR A 143 3.03 -3.72 -3.02
N ILE A 144 3.37 -2.56 -2.44
CA ILE A 144 4.77 -2.26 -2.05
C ILE A 144 5.26 -3.27 -1.00
N LYS A 145 4.42 -3.60 -0.03
CA LYS A 145 4.72 -4.61 0.98
C LYS A 145 5.07 -5.96 0.34
N ALA A 146 4.21 -6.45 -0.55
CA ALA A 146 4.38 -7.74 -1.21
C ALA A 146 5.59 -7.78 -2.16
N GLN A 147 5.92 -6.66 -2.82
CA GLN A 147 7.02 -6.61 -3.79
C GLN A 147 8.40 -6.43 -3.14
N TYR A 148 8.48 -5.69 -2.03
CA TYR A 148 9.75 -5.25 -1.47
C TYR A 148 9.96 -5.71 -0.03
N TYR A 149 9.00 -5.47 0.87
CA TYR A 149 9.18 -5.72 2.29
C TYR A 149 9.12 -7.21 2.65
N ASP A 150 8.04 -7.89 2.29
CA ASP A 150 7.83 -9.29 2.66
C ASP A 150 8.94 -10.24 2.15
N PRO A 151 9.40 -10.13 0.88
CA PRO A 151 10.54 -10.92 0.41
C PRO A 151 11.82 -10.62 1.18
N THR A 152 12.04 -9.34 1.54
CA THR A 152 13.23 -8.92 2.29
C THR A 152 13.24 -9.51 3.69
N VAL A 153 12.16 -9.33 4.46
CA VAL A 153 12.11 -9.85 5.84
C VAL A 153 12.15 -11.37 5.92
N SER A 154 11.53 -12.04 4.94
CA SER A 154 11.61 -13.50 4.82
C SER A 154 13.06 -13.98 4.63
N GLN A 155 13.82 -13.31 3.77
CA GLN A 155 15.21 -13.64 3.54
C GLN A 155 16.14 -13.23 4.70
N LEU A 156 15.87 -12.11 5.39
CA LEU A 156 16.61 -11.74 6.60
C LEU A 156 16.44 -12.78 7.70
N TYR A 157 15.23 -13.31 7.86
CA TYR A 157 14.99 -14.40 8.80
C TYR A 157 15.71 -15.69 8.39
N SER A 158 15.58 -16.11 7.13
CA SER A 158 16.16 -17.37 6.66
C SER A 158 17.70 -17.36 6.64
N ARG A 159 18.33 -16.22 6.33
CA ARG A 159 19.80 -16.09 6.22
C ARG A 159 20.48 -15.85 7.56
N TYR A 160 19.88 -15.03 8.41
CA TYR A 160 20.54 -14.48 9.60
C TYR A 160 19.77 -14.74 10.89
N GLY A 161 18.54 -15.30 10.84
CA GLY A 161 17.68 -15.46 12.00
C GLY A 161 17.04 -14.13 12.49
N LEU A 162 17.16 -13.04 11.72
CA LEU A 162 16.59 -11.74 12.09
C LEU A 162 15.09 -11.70 11.80
N ASN A 163 14.28 -11.91 12.84
CA ASN A 163 12.81 -11.79 12.74
C ASN A 163 12.37 -10.32 12.84
N VAL A 164 12.47 -9.57 11.74
CA VAL A 164 12.11 -8.14 11.68
C VAL A 164 10.67 -7.90 12.12
N ASN A 165 9.73 -8.80 11.80
CA ASN A 165 8.32 -8.64 12.15
C ASN A 165 8.05 -8.71 13.67
N ALA A 166 8.96 -9.33 14.44
CA ALA A 166 8.90 -9.36 15.90
C ALA A 166 9.65 -8.19 16.57
N ARG A 167 10.22 -7.28 15.80
CA ARG A 167 11.04 -6.16 16.28
C ARG A 167 10.23 -4.84 16.28
N SER A 168 10.89 -3.76 16.69
CA SER A 168 10.26 -2.43 16.78
C SER A 168 9.77 -1.91 15.42
N LEU A 169 8.81 -0.98 15.47
CA LEU A 169 8.35 -0.26 14.29
C LEU A 169 9.49 0.52 13.60
N THR A 170 10.47 1.00 14.38
CA THR A 170 11.66 1.70 13.87
C THR A 170 12.47 0.81 12.92
N LEU A 171 12.77 -0.43 13.34
CA LEU A 171 13.50 -1.36 12.48
C LEU A 171 12.66 -1.79 11.27
N LYS A 172 11.36 -2.06 11.45
CA LYS A 172 10.45 -2.38 10.34
C LYS A 172 10.44 -1.27 9.28
N ASN A 173 10.32 -0.01 9.69
CA ASN A 173 10.35 1.14 8.78
C ASN A 173 11.71 1.34 8.11
N ALA A 174 12.82 1.08 8.81
CA ALA A 174 14.15 1.14 8.21
C ALA A 174 14.32 0.07 7.12
N VAL A 175 13.91 -1.18 7.40
CA VAL A 175 13.93 -2.26 6.40
C VAL A 175 13.02 -1.94 5.22
N TRP A 176 11.80 -1.45 5.46
CA TRP A 176 10.89 -0.99 4.41
C TRP A 176 11.56 0.06 3.52
N SER A 177 12.06 1.13 4.13
CA SER A 177 12.70 2.23 3.40
C SER A 177 13.86 1.75 2.54
N ARG A 178 14.75 0.91 3.09
CA ARG A 178 15.90 0.38 2.33
C ARG A 178 15.48 -0.61 1.25
N ALA A 179 14.46 -1.44 1.50
CA ALA A 179 13.93 -2.37 0.51
C ALA A 179 13.26 -1.66 -0.67
N VAL A 180 12.52 -0.57 -0.42
CA VAL A 180 11.91 0.25 -1.48
C VAL A 180 12.99 1.00 -2.28
N GLN A 181 13.96 1.60 -1.59
CA GLN A 181 14.99 2.43 -2.25
C GLN A 181 16.00 1.62 -3.07
N HIS A 182 16.46 0.49 -2.53
CA HIS A 182 17.54 -0.31 -3.15
C HIS A 182 17.02 -1.59 -3.83
N GLY A 183 15.69 -1.82 -3.77
CA GLY A 183 15.11 -3.11 -4.07
C GLY A 183 15.39 -4.15 -2.96
N SER A 184 14.64 -5.26 -2.94
CA SER A 184 14.86 -6.33 -1.95
C SER A 184 16.29 -6.85 -1.97
N GLY A 185 16.87 -7.10 -3.16
CA GLY A 185 18.25 -7.57 -3.31
C GLY A 185 19.28 -6.58 -2.78
N GLY A 186 19.12 -5.28 -3.08
CA GLY A 186 20.03 -4.24 -2.58
C GLY A 186 19.94 -4.08 -1.06
N CYS A 187 18.75 -4.13 -0.48
CA CYS A 187 18.59 -4.13 0.97
C CYS A 187 19.28 -5.35 1.62
N LEU A 188 19.15 -6.53 1.04
CA LEU A 188 19.83 -7.73 1.53
C LEU A 188 21.35 -7.63 1.45
N ASN A 189 21.89 -6.93 0.46
CA ASN A 189 23.34 -6.69 0.37
C ASN A 189 23.84 -5.79 1.50
N LEU A 190 23.05 -4.75 1.91
CA LEU A 190 23.37 -3.95 3.09
C LEU A 190 23.45 -4.82 4.36
N PHE A 191 22.48 -5.69 4.57
CA PHE A 191 22.51 -6.61 5.70
C PHE A 191 23.63 -7.66 5.61
N ALA A 192 24.01 -8.09 4.41
CA ALA A 192 25.17 -8.96 4.22
C ALA A 192 26.49 -8.27 4.65
N ALA A 193 26.63 -6.96 4.37
CA ALA A 193 27.77 -6.20 4.85
C ALA A 193 27.79 -6.07 6.38
N LEU A 194 26.63 -5.81 7.00
CA LEU A 194 26.50 -5.80 8.47
C LEU A 194 26.91 -7.14 9.08
N TYR A 195 26.44 -8.25 8.50
CA TYR A 195 26.76 -9.59 8.96
C TYR A 195 28.26 -9.91 8.78
N ALA A 196 28.86 -9.50 7.69
CA ALA A 196 30.28 -9.71 7.45
C ALA A 196 31.15 -8.93 8.45
N ALA A 197 30.74 -7.73 8.85
CA ALA A 197 31.40 -6.93 9.86
C ALA A 197 31.20 -7.45 11.28
N ASP A 198 30.02 -7.96 11.59
CA ASP A 198 29.63 -8.47 12.91
C ASP A 198 28.54 -9.55 12.79
N PRO A 199 28.90 -10.85 12.78
CA PRO A 199 27.92 -11.92 12.70
C PRO A 199 26.90 -11.95 13.85
N SER A 200 27.19 -11.26 14.95
CA SER A 200 26.28 -11.18 16.11
C SER A 200 25.27 -10.01 16.01
N PHE A 201 25.28 -9.24 14.92
CA PHE A 201 24.50 -8.02 14.75
C PHE A 201 22.99 -8.21 15.02
N VAL A 202 22.46 -9.40 14.76
CA VAL A 202 21.06 -9.76 15.00
C VAL A 202 20.66 -9.70 16.47
N SER A 203 21.63 -9.77 17.38
CA SER A 203 21.45 -9.68 18.85
C SER A 203 21.47 -8.25 19.35
N LEU A 204 21.84 -7.28 18.53
CA LEU A 204 21.88 -5.87 18.88
C LEU A 204 20.48 -5.31 19.06
N ASP A 205 20.39 -4.20 19.77
CA ASP A 205 19.17 -3.41 19.83
C ASP A 205 18.83 -2.80 18.47
N ASP A 206 17.55 -2.50 18.26
CA ASP A 206 17.04 -2.05 16.97
C ASP A 206 17.64 -0.71 16.52
N LEU A 207 17.89 0.20 17.45
CA LEU A 207 18.48 1.51 17.11
C LEU A 207 19.91 1.34 16.58
N THR A 208 20.69 0.47 17.19
CA THR A 208 22.03 0.15 16.73
C THR A 208 22.02 -0.50 15.35
N ILE A 209 21.10 -1.45 15.10
CA ILE A 209 20.94 -2.07 13.77
C ILE A 209 20.57 -1.00 12.74
N VAL A 210 19.59 -0.15 13.04
CA VAL A 210 19.13 0.92 12.14
C VAL A 210 20.25 1.90 11.84
N THR A 211 21.02 2.33 12.85
CA THR A 211 22.14 3.24 12.66
C THR A 211 23.17 2.65 11.68
N ARG A 212 23.62 1.42 11.92
CA ARG A 212 24.57 0.73 11.04
C ARG A 212 24.01 0.51 9.63
N LEU A 213 22.71 0.20 9.51
CA LEU A 213 22.06 0.03 8.21
C LEU A 213 22.07 1.32 7.38
N TYR A 214 21.85 2.47 8.01
CA TYR A 214 21.88 3.76 7.32
C TYR A 214 23.32 4.22 7.02
N GLU A 215 24.28 3.93 7.89
CA GLU A 215 25.71 4.18 7.62
C GLU A 215 26.18 3.38 6.39
N GLU A 216 25.84 2.08 6.31
CA GLU A 216 26.16 1.25 5.16
C GLU A 216 25.43 1.73 3.89
N SER A 217 24.16 2.12 4.00
CA SER A 217 23.39 2.67 2.89
C SER A 217 24.05 3.98 2.37
N GLY A 218 24.51 4.86 3.27
CA GLY A 218 25.24 6.07 2.92
C GLY A 218 26.57 5.80 2.22
N ALA A 219 27.26 4.74 2.62
CA ALA A 219 28.49 4.31 1.97
C ALA A 219 28.25 3.87 0.52
N VAL A 220 27.20 3.09 0.25
CA VAL A 220 26.93 2.56 -1.10
C VAL A 220 26.33 3.60 -2.04
N VAL A 221 25.71 4.67 -1.54
CA VAL A 221 25.07 5.70 -2.38
C VAL A 221 26.05 6.43 -3.31
N ASN A 222 27.33 6.45 -2.97
CA ASN A 222 28.38 7.03 -3.77
C ASN A 222 29.03 6.06 -4.76
N THR A 223 28.55 4.82 -4.82
CA THR A 223 29.01 3.78 -5.76
C THR A 223 27.98 3.55 -6.86
N PRO A 224 28.36 3.02 -8.06
CA PRO A 224 27.39 2.60 -9.05
C PRO A 224 26.43 1.53 -8.50
N PRO A 225 25.12 1.56 -8.87
CA PRO A 225 24.49 2.49 -9.82
C PRO A 225 24.06 3.85 -9.24
N TYR A 226 24.20 4.09 -7.93
CA TYR A 226 23.66 5.28 -7.25
C TYR A 226 24.53 6.53 -7.37
N SER A 227 25.80 6.39 -7.78
CA SER A 227 26.74 7.51 -7.90
C SER A 227 26.26 8.65 -8.80
N ASN A 228 25.38 8.35 -9.77
CA ASN A 228 24.79 9.32 -10.70
C ASN A 228 23.45 9.90 -10.21
N SER A 229 22.98 9.50 -9.04
CA SER A 229 21.71 10.02 -8.47
C SER A 229 21.83 11.52 -8.15
N GLN A 230 20.70 12.24 -8.27
CA GLN A 230 20.63 13.65 -7.90
C GLN A 230 21.03 13.84 -6.42
N PRO A 231 21.64 15.00 -6.06
CA PRO A 231 22.08 15.26 -4.69
C PRO A 231 20.99 15.09 -3.64
N ILE A 232 19.73 15.47 -3.98
CA ILE A 232 18.57 15.31 -3.08
C ILE A 232 18.27 13.83 -2.79
N VAL A 233 18.43 12.94 -3.78
CA VAL A 233 18.24 11.50 -3.59
C VAL A 233 19.30 10.94 -2.66
N LYS A 234 20.56 11.39 -2.82
CA LYS A 234 21.69 11.00 -1.97
C LYS A 234 21.55 11.51 -0.53
N ALA A 235 20.94 12.67 -0.32
CA ALA A 235 20.71 13.24 1.00
C ALA A 235 19.62 12.53 1.82
N ASN A 236 18.77 11.74 1.16
CA ASN A 236 17.67 11.00 1.78
C ASN A 236 17.99 9.52 2.06
N VAL A 237 19.23 9.12 1.89
CA VAL A 237 19.73 7.74 2.12
C VAL A 237 20.17 7.50 3.55
#